data_fad160be27206048e258afefc50ff702
#
_entry.id   fad160be27206048e258afefc50ff702
#
_cell.length_a   1.000
_cell.length_b   1.000
_cell.length_c   1.000
_cell.angle_alpha   90.00
_cell.angle_beta   90.00
_cell.angle_gamma   90.00
#
_symmetry.space_group_name_H-M   'P 1'
#
loop_
_entity.id
_entity.type
_entity.pdbx_description
1 polymer ?
#
loop_
_entity_poly.entity_id
_entity_poly.type
_entity_poly.pdbx_seq_one_letter_code
_entity_poly.pdbx_strand_id
1 'polypeptide(L)'
;MQTLERLLAIMARLRDPEGGCPWDVEQSFATIAPHTIEEAYEVDDEIRRGDLDGLREELGDLLLQVVFHAQMASEQGAFDFEAVAATLVEKLVRRHPHIFGDADVKTAEEQTRVWEELKAQERAEKSGAHTTPSALDGVALGLPALLRAQKLVRRAQRAKLDAPAMSLDTAWESFVTSRSHEALGALLLALAADASALGVDAEVALREATARFEVELRGREESE
;
A
#
# COMPACT_ATOMS: atom_id res chain seq x y z
N MET A 1 26.80 -0.55 5.74
CA MET A 1 27.26 -0.42 4.34
C MET A 1 27.68 -1.78 3.81
N GLN A 2 28.66 -2.47 4.42
CA GLN A 2 29.17 -3.76 3.91
C GLN A 2 28.11 -4.85 3.62
N THR A 3 27.08 -4.99 4.46
CA THR A 3 26.05 -6.02 4.29
C THR A 3 25.12 -5.72 3.12
N LEU A 4 24.71 -4.46 2.94
CA LEU A 4 23.87 -4.05 1.83
C LEU A 4 24.60 -4.18 0.49
N GLU A 5 25.85 -3.71 0.42
CA GLU A 5 26.69 -3.88 -0.77
C GLU A 5 26.84 -5.36 -1.17
N ARG A 6 27.00 -6.24 -0.17
CA ARG A 6 27.05 -7.68 -0.39
C ARG A 6 25.71 -8.23 -0.90
N LEU A 7 24.57 -7.76 -0.36
CA LEU A 7 23.25 -8.17 -0.83
C LEU A 7 23.05 -7.80 -2.31
N LEU A 8 23.39 -6.58 -2.69
CA LEU A 8 23.31 -6.12 -4.08
C LEU A 8 24.22 -6.95 -5.00
N ALA A 9 25.44 -7.26 -4.58
CA ALA A 9 26.36 -8.10 -5.33
C ALA A 9 25.85 -9.55 -5.48
N ILE A 10 25.20 -10.10 -4.46
CA ILE A 10 24.57 -11.42 -4.53
C ILE A 10 23.43 -11.40 -5.55
N MET A 11 22.54 -10.41 -5.53
CA MET A 11 21.45 -10.31 -6.49
C MET A 11 21.96 -10.18 -7.94
N ALA A 12 22.95 -9.33 -8.17
CA ALA A 12 23.60 -9.22 -9.47
C ALA A 12 24.20 -10.56 -9.93
N ARG A 13 24.78 -11.34 -9.01
CA ARG A 13 25.34 -12.66 -9.33
C ARG A 13 24.27 -13.71 -9.60
N LEU A 14 23.15 -13.69 -8.84
CA LEU A 14 22.01 -14.59 -9.09
C LEU A 14 21.39 -14.36 -10.46
N ARG A 15 21.36 -13.13 -10.93
CA ARG A 15 20.78 -12.75 -12.23
C ARG A 15 21.81 -12.67 -13.38
N ASP A 16 23.05 -13.11 -13.16
CA ASP A 16 24.06 -13.16 -14.22
C ASP A 16 23.63 -14.15 -15.33
N PRO A 17 23.47 -13.72 -16.58
CA PRO A 17 23.00 -14.59 -17.66
C PRO A 17 23.98 -15.75 -18.01
N GLU A 18 25.27 -15.60 -17.65
CA GLU A 18 26.30 -16.60 -17.97
C GLU A 18 26.55 -17.62 -16.86
N GLY A 19 25.98 -17.43 -15.66
CA GLY A 19 26.27 -18.34 -14.54
C GLY A 19 25.49 -18.07 -13.30
N GLY A 20 24.39 -17.33 -13.41
CA GLY A 20 23.44 -17.07 -12.33
C GLY A 20 22.49 -18.24 -12.08
N CYS A 21 21.53 -18.03 -11.24
CA CYS A 21 20.47 -18.99 -10.95
C CYS A 21 19.46 -19.00 -12.12
N PRO A 22 19.19 -20.15 -12.75
CA PRO A 22 18.26 -20.21 -13.89
C PRO A 22 16.90 -19.63 -13.60
N TRP A 23 16.37 -19.87 -12.39
CA TRP A 23 15.08 -19.32 -11.98
C TRP A 23 15.11 -17.80 -11.88
N ASP A 24 16.14 -17.23 -11.18
CA ASP A 24 16.25 -15.77 -11.01
C ASP A 24 16.43 -15.05 -12.35
N VAL A 25 17.21 -15.62 -13.28
CA VAL A 25 17.48 -15.04 -14.61
C VAL A 25 16.20 -14.95 -15.45
N GLU A 26 15.29 -15.93 -15.35
CA GLU A 26 14.02 -15.96 -16.09
C GLU A 26 12.98 -14.95 -15.59
N GLN A 27 13.14 -14.40 -14.37
CA GLN A 27 12.13 -13.52 -13.78
C GLN A 27 12.04 -12.18 -14.49
N SER A 28 10.83 -11.64 -14.48
CA SER A 28 10.46 -10.30 -14.96
C SER A 28 9.76 -9.51 -13.86
N PHE A 29 9.57 -8.20 -14.06
CA PHE A 29 8.77 -7.39 -13.14
C PHE A 29 7.37 -7.98 -12.87
N ALA A 30 6.74 -8.52 -13.92
CA ALA A 30 5.39 -9.08 -13.82
C ALA A 30 5.35 -10.40 -13.03
N THR A 31 6.40 -11.23 -13.13
CA THR A 31 6.46 -12.52 -12.40
C THR A 31 6.82 -12.33 -10.93
N ILE A 32 7.58 -11.28 -10.59
CA ILE A 32 7.98 -10.96 -9.21
C ILE A 32 6.93 -10.11 -8.47
N ALA A 33 6.13 -9.31 -9.19
CA ALA A 33 5.13 -8.43 -8.55
C ALA A 33 4.15 -9.13 -7.58
N PRO A 34 3.66 -10.36 -7.84
CA PRO A 34 2.83 -11.09 -6.87
C PRO A 34 3.55 -11.36 -5.54
N HIS A 35 4.82 -11.78 -5.59
CA HIS A 35 5.63 -12.02 -4.39
C HIS A 35 5.82 -10.76 -3.56
N THR A 36 6.04 -9.60 -4.19
CA THR A 36 6.13 -8.31 -3.46
C THR A 36 4.88 -8.03 -2.63
N ILE A 37 3.70 -8.45 -3.09
CA ILE A 37 2.43 -8.27 -2.38
C ILE A 37 2.32 -9.31 -1.25
N GLU A 38 2.73 -10.56 -1.51
CA GLU A 38 2.76 -11.66 -0.55
C GLU A 38 3.63 -11.29 0.65
N GLU A 39 4.89 -10.93 0.45
CA GLU A 39 5.81 -10.49 1.50
C GLU A 39 5.25 -9.32 2.34
N ALA A 40 4.56 -8.37 1.69
CA ALA A 40 3.93 -7.27 2.42
C ALA A 40 2.80 -7.74 3.36
N TYR A 41 2.09 -8.81 3.02
CA TYR A 41 1.08 -9.43 3.88
C TYR A 41 1.72 -10.26 5.00
N GLU A 42 2.83 -10.96 4.73
CA GLU A 42 3.57 -11.73 5.72
C GLU A 42 4.18 -10.82 6.78
N VAL A 43 4.72 -9.66 6.39
CA VAL A 43 5.09 -8.57 7.33
C VAL A 43 3.90 -8.13 8.20
N ASP A 44 2.71 -7.92 7.62
CA ASP A 44 1.50 -7.55 8.38
C ASP A 44 1.10 -8.65 9.38
N ASP A 45 1.21 -9.90 8.99
CA ASP A 45 0.90 -11.06 9.84
C ASP A 45 1.84 -11.17 11.04
N GLU A 46 3.16 -11.03 10.86
CA GLU A 46 4.11 -11.08 11.96
C GLU A 46 3.96 -9.90 12.93
N ILE A 47 3.63 -8.72 12.42
CA ILE A 47 3.26 -7.57 13.27
C ILE A 47 2.05 -7.89 14.14
N ARG A 48 1.01 -8.54 13.59
CA ARG A 48 -0.20 -8.92 14.33
C ARG A 48 0.05 -10.00 15.36
N ARG A 49 0.96 -10.93 15.08
CA ARG A 49 1.40 -11.97 16.04
C ARG A 49 2.28 -11.42 17.15
N GLY A 50 2.90 -10.26 16.92
CA GLY A 50 3.90 -9.69 17.83
C GLY A 50 5.23 -10.46 17.81
N ASP A 51 5.49 -11.22 16.74
CA ASP A 51 6.72 -11.98 16.55
C ASP A 51 7.79 -11.08 15.89
N LEU A 52 8.71 -10.57 16.68
CA LEU A 52 9.78 -9.71 16.17
C LEU A 52 10.88 -10.47 15.42
N ASP A 53 11.05 -11.75 15.68
CA ASP A 53 12.01 -12.59 14.95
C ASP A 53 11.46 -12.92 13.55
N GLY A 54 10.21 -13.36 13.46
CA GLY A 54 9.49 -13.53 12.20
C GLY A 54 9.44 -12.22 11.40
N LEU A 55 9.07 -11.11 12.04
CA LEU A 55 9.05 -9.79 11.38
C LEU A 55 10.40 -9.40 10.78
N ARG A 56 11.53 -9.76 11.41
CA ARG A 56 12.87 -9.49 10.86
C ARG A 56 13.11 -10.30 9.58
N GLU A 57 12.63 -11.54 9.53
CA GLU A 57 12.76 -12.42 8.36
C GLU A 57 11.91 -11.87 7.21
N GLU A 58 10.64 -11.59 7.45
CA GLU A 58 9.72 -11.07 6.41
C GLU A 58 10.13 -9.67 5.88
N LEU A 59 10.68 -8.81 6.74
CA LEU A 59 11.28 -7.55 6.28
C LEU A 59 12.51 -7.79 5.40
N GLY A 60 13.25 -8.87 5.60
CA GLY A 60 14.34 -9.31 4.74
C GLY A 60 13.83 -9.73 3.36
N ASP A 61 12.74 -10.49 3.31
CA ASP A 61 12.13 -10.97 2.07
C ASP A 61 11.45 -9.83 1.31
N LEU A 62 10.79 -8.92 1.98
CA LEU A 62 10.31 -7.67 1.36
C LEU A 62 11.45 -6.81 0.81
N LEU A 63 12.59 -6.71 1.51
CA LEU A 63 13.78 -6.02 1.00
C LEU A 63 14.35 -6.75 -0.23
N LEU A 64 14.34 -8.08 -0.26
CA LEU A 64 14.72 -8.88 -1.42
C LEU A 64 13.92 -8.46 -2.65
N GLN A 65 12.59 -8.28 -2.53
CA GLN A 65 11.74 -7.83 -3.65
C GLN A 65 12.20 -6.47 -4.20
N VAL A 66 12.53 -5.53 -3.31
CA VAL A 66 13.04 -4.21 -3.72
C VAL A 66 14.37 -4.32 -4.47
N VAL A 67 15.29 -5.12 -3.95
CA VAL A 67 16.61 -5.34 -4.56
C VAL A 67 16.48 -6.06 -5.91
N PHE A 68 15.58 -7.04 -6.00
CA PHE A 68 15.31 -7.80 -7.23
C PHE A 68 14.78 -6.88 -8.34
N HIS A 69 13.77 -6.08 -8.03
CA HIS A 69 13.23 -5.11 -8.99
C HIS A 69 14.28 -4.06 -9.41
N ALA A 70 15.09 -3.56 -8.48
CA ALA A 70 16.14 -2.60 -8.80
C ALA A 70 17.24 -3.22 -9.70
N GLN A 71 17.58 -4.47 -9.48
CA GLN A 71 18.53 -5.20 -10.32
C GLN A 71 17.99 -5.38 -11.75
N MET A 72 16.73 -5.82 -11.91
CA MET A 72 16.10 -5.92 -13.23
C MET A 72 16.03 -4.57 -13.97
N ALA A 73 15.80 -3.49 -13.24
CA ALA A 73 15.79 -2.14 -13.82
C ALA A 73 17.21 -1.71 -14.27
N SER A 74 18.23 -2.04 -13.50
CA SER A 74 19.63 -1.78 -13.81
C SER A 74 20.07 -2.54 -15.07
N GLU A 75 19.66 -3.78 -15.23
CA GLU A 75 19.91 -4.59 -16.44
C GLU A 75 19.32 -3.98 -17.70
N GLN A 76 18.23 -3.23 -17.57
CA GLN A 76 17.58 -2.48 -18.65
C GLN A 76 18.15 -1.07 -18.84
N GLY A 77 19.13 -0.66 -18.04
CA GLY A 77 19.71 0.68 -18.06
C GLY A 77 18.74 1.79 -17.62
N ALA A 78 17.69 1.43 -16.85
CA ALA A 78 16.66 2.38 -16.41
C ALA A 78 17.04 3.09 -15.09
N PHE A 79 17.26 2.34 -14.04
CA PHE A 79 17.72 2.83 -12.72
C PHE A 79 18.27 1.65 -11.90
N ASP A 80 18.98 1.96 -10.82
CA ASP A 80 19.54 0.98 -9.87
C ASP A 80 18.97 1.17 -8.45
N PHE A 81 19.44 0.38 -7.51
CA PHE A 81 19.05 0.46 -6.11
C PHE A 81 19.40 1.82 -5.48
N GLU A 82 20.56 2.40 -5.84
CA GLU A 82 20.96 3.71 -5.33
C GLU A 82 19.98 4.81 -5.74
N ALA A 83 19.51 4.77 -6.98
CA ALA A 83 18.49 5.70 -7.47
C ALA A 83 17.14 5.53 -6.73
N VAL A 84 16.75 4.29 -6.39
CA VAL A 84 15.57 4.01 -5.56
C VAL A 84 15.74 4.62 -4.16
N ALA A 85 16.88 4.37 -3.52
CA ALA A 85 17.20 4.90 -2.20
C ALA A 85 17.27 6.43 -2.20
N ALA A 86 17.93 7.04 -3.19
CA ALA A 86 18.03 8.49 -3.34
C ALA A 86 16.65 9.14 -3.49
N THR A 87 15.78 8.55 -4.33
CA THR A 87 14.39 9.02 -4.49
C THR A 87 13.62 9.00 -3.17
N LEU A 88 13.83 7.98 -2.34
CA LEU A 88 13.21 7.90 -1.02
C LEU A 88 13.77 8.95 -0.07
N VAL A 89 15.08 9.14 -0.04
CA VAL A 89 15.76 10.16 0.79
C VAL A 89 15.23 11.56 0.44
N GLU A 90 15.22 11.94 -0.82
CA GLU A 90 14.69 13.23 -1.27
C GLU A 90 13.23 13.44 -0.85
N LYS A 91 12.41 12.41 -1.02
CA LYS A 91 11.01 12.43 -0.60
C LYS A 91 10.85 12.61 0.91
N LEU A 92 11.64 11.90 1.72
CA LEU A 92 11.59 12.01 3.18
C LEU A 92 12.02 13.39 3.65
N VAL A 93 13.13 13.91 3.15
CA VAL A 93 13.61 15.26 3.48
C VAL A 93 12.55 16.31 3.12
N ARG A 94 12.03 16.29 1.90
CA ARG A 94 11.02 17.24 1.45
C ARG A 94 9.73 17.17 2.27
N ARG A 95 9.31 15.97 2.69
CA ARG A 95 8.06 15.78 3.44
C ARG A 95 8.16 16.01 4.95
N HIS A 96 9.37 16.24 5.44
CA HIS A 96 9.61 16.53 6.87
C HIS A 96 10.37 17.86 7.05
N PRO A 97 9.81 18.98 6.54
CA PRO A 97 10.49 20.28 6.62
C PRO A 97 10.64 20.77 8.07
N HIS A 98 9.90 20.20 9.01
CA HIS A 98 10.02 20.47 10.45
C HIS A 98 11.21 19.73 11.11
N ILE A 99 11.81 18.74 10.43
CA ILE A 99 13.01 18.02 10.90
C ILE A 99 14.25 18.45 10.12
N PHE A 100 14.10 18.65 8.80
CA PHE A 100 15.22 18.91 7.87
C PHE A 100 15.26 20.36 7.35
N GLY A 101 14.35 21.23 7.81
CA GLY A 101 14.24 22.65 7.44
C GLY A 101 13.72 23.47 8.61
N ASP A 102 13.08 24.60 8.31
CA ASP A 102 12.69 25.62 9.31
C ASP A 102 11.16 25.64 9.61
N ALA A 103 10.40 24.65 9.14
CA ALA A 103 8.96 24.61 9.40
C ALA A 103 8.65 24.23 10.85
N ASP A 104 7.67 24.88 11.46
CA ASP A 104 7.19 24.56 12.80
C ASP A 104 5.91 23.71 12.71
N VAL A 105 6.01 22.43 13.07
CA VAL A 105 4.89 21.48 13.14
C VAL A 105 4.92 20.83 14.51
N LYS A 106 3.82 20.99 15.27
CA LYS A 106 3.78 20.61 16.70
C LYS A 106 2.99 19.35 16.98
N THR A 107 2.09 18.96 16.08
CA THR A 107 1.22 17.80 16.31
C THR A 107 1.23 16.84 15.12
N ALA A 108 0.86 15.58 15.37
CA ALA A 108 0.71 14.56 14.33
C ALA A 108 -0.39 14.92 13.31
N GLU A 109 -1.45 15.61 13.76
CA GLU A 109 -2.54 16.08 12.91
C GLU A 109 -2.07 17.17 11.95
N GLU A 110 -1.28 18.14 12.45
CA GLU A 110 -0.66 19.17 11.61
C GLU A 110 0.28 18.54 10.58
N GLN A 111 1.10 17.58 10.99
CA GLN A 111 1.99 16.85 10.10
C GLN A 111 1.22 16.10 9.02
N THR A 112 0.12 15.43 9.39
CA THR A 112 -0.73 14.71 8.42
C THR A 112 -1.30 15.67 7.38
N ARG A 113 -1.74 16.87 7.79
CA ARG A 113 -2.23 17.90 6.88
C ARG A 113 -1.15 18.37 5.91
N VAL A 114 0.03 18.72 6.44
CA VAL A 114 1.18 19.15 5.62
C VAL A 114 1.57 18.06 4.61
N TRP A 115 1.60 16.80 5.02
CA TRP A 115 1.89 15.69 4.12
C TRP A 115 0.87 15.57 2.98
N GLU A 116 -0.40 15.76 3.26
CA GLU A 116 -1.42 15.64 2.23
C GLU A 116 -1.36 16.81 1.23
N GLU A 117 -1.04 18.02 1.71
CA GLU A 117 -0.81 19.19 0.85
C GLU A 117 0.40 18.96 -0.08
N LEU A 118 1.53 18.50 0.48
CA LEU A 118 2.73 18.16 -0.29
C LEU A 118 2.47 17.04 -1.31
N LYS A 119 1.76 16.00 -0.93
CA LYS A 119 1.36 14.93 -1.87
C LYS A 119 0.44 15.44 -2.98
N ALA A 120 -0.42 16.41 -2.70
CA ALA A 120 -1.28 17.02 -3.71
C ALA A 120 -0.45 17.84 -4.72
N GLN A 121 0.52 18.61 -4.24
CA GLN A 121 1.47 19.35 -5.09
C GLN A 121 2.29 18.41 -5.96
N GLU A 122 2.89 17.36 -5.38
CA GLU A 122 3.66 16.35 -6.13
C GLU A 122 2.84 15.68 -7.24
N ARG A 123 1.55 15.43 -7.01
CA ARG A 123 0.66 14.89 -8.05
C ARG A 123 0.42 15.91 -9.18
N ALA A 124 0.20 17.17 -8.83
CA ALA A 124 0.01 18.22 -9.82
C ALA A 124 1.24 18.40 -10.71
N GLU A 125 2.44 18.35 -10.12
CA GLU A 125 3.71 18.44 -10.85
C GLU A 125 3.94 17.26 -11.80
N LYS A 126 3.58 16.04 -11.37
CA LYS A 126 3.74 14.81 -12.16
C LYS A 126 2.76 14.69 -13.33
N SER A 127 1.61 15.35 -13.27
CA SER A 127 0.55 15.20 -14.27
C SER A 127 0.85 15.87 -15.63
N GLY A 128 1.90 16.69 -15.72
CA GLY A 128 2.30 17.36 -16.98
C GLY A 128 1.26 18.36 -17.52
N ALA A 129 1.65 19.15 -18.52
CA ALA A 129 0.85 20.25 -19.06
C ALA A 129 -0.37 19.82 -19.92
N HIS A 130 -0.62 18.53 -20.12
CA HIS A 130 -1.60 18.04 -21.12
C HIS A 130 -2.86 17.40 -20.55
N THR A 131 -2.96 17.15 -19.25
CA THR A 131 -4.18 16.62 -18.62
C THR A 131 -4.43 17.34 -17.30
N THR A 132 -5.68 17.76 -17.06
CA THR A 132 -6.07 18.26 -15.73
C THR A 132 -5.99 17.10 -14.75
N PRO A 133 -5.08 17.16 -13.73
CA PRO A 133 -4.92 16.05 -12.79
C PRO A 133 -6.20 15.84 -12.01
N SER A 134 -6.66 14.58 -11.95
CA SER A 134 -7.76 14.22 -11.07
C SER A 134 -7.27 14.09 -9.62
N ALA A 135 -8.05 14.58 -8.68
CA ALA A 135 -7.78 14.33 -7.26
C ALA A 135 -7.73 12.83 -6.91
N LEU A 136 -8.34 12.00 -7.76
CA LEU A 136 -8.41 10.54 -7.59
C LEU A 136 -7.20 9.80 -8.20
N ASP A 137 -6.34 10.49 -8.97
CA ASP A 137 -5.17 9.87 -9.61
C ASP A 137 -4.18 9.29 -8.60
N GLY A 138 -3.51 8.19 -8.99
CA GLY A 138 -2.48 7.53 -8.18
C GLY A 138 -3.01 6.73 -6.98
N VAL A 139 -4.30 6.34 -6.97
CA VAL A 139 -4.79 5.26 -6.12
C VAL A 139 -4.64 3.95 -6.87
N ALA A 140 -3.71 3.10 -6.42
CA ALA A 140 -3.41 1.85 -7.11
C ALA A 140 -4.66 0.97 -7.26
N LEU A 141 -4.82 0.38 -8.45
CA LEU A 141 -5.99 -0.48 -8.76
C LEU A 141 -5.96 -1.80 -8.01
N GLY A 142 -4.76 -2.33 -7.74
CA GLY A 142 -4.54 -3.60 -7.04
C GLY A 142 -4.66 -3.54 -5.52
N LEU A 143 -5.01 -2.40 -4.93
CA LEU A 143 -5.25 -2.33 -3.49
C LEU A 143 -6.46 -3.18 -3.08
N PRO A 144 -6.47 -3.74 -1.84
CA PRO A 144 -7.67 -4.33 -1.26
C PRO A 144 -8.89 -3.41 -1.41
N ALA A 145 -10.04 -3.99 -1.72
CA ALA A 145 -11.19 -3.23 -2.20
C ALA A 145 -11.68 -2.15 -1.20
N LEU A 146 -11.76 -2.51 0.08
CA LEU A 146 -12.19 -1.57 1.12
C LEU A 146 -11.16 -0.46 1.33
N LEU A 147 -9.89 -0.79 1.37
CA LEU A 147 -8.81 0.19 1.47
C LEU A 147 -8.83 1.16 0.27
N ARG A 148 -9.02 0.64 -0.94
CA ARG A 148 -9.13 1.46 -2.15
C ARG A 148 -10.34 2.37 -2.09
N ALA A 149 -11.49 1.86 -1.69
CA ALA A 149 -12.72 2.63 -1.51
C ALA A 149 -12.51 3.79 -0.54
N GLN A 150 -11.96 3.53 0.65
CA GLN A 150 -11.69 4.58 1.64
C GLN A 150 -10.69 5.63 1.13
N LYS A 151 -9.65 5.23 0.41
CA LYS A 151 -8.68 6.17 -0.20
C LYS A 151 -9.37 7.09 -1.22
N LEU A 152 -10.24 6.55 -2.07
CA LEU A 152 -10.99 7.33 -3.05
C LEU A 152 -11.97 8.30 -2.37
N VAL A 153 -12.72 7.83 -1.38
CA VAL A 153 -13.67 8.65 -0.60
C VAL A 153 -12.93 9.81 0.08
N ARG A 154 -11.84 9.54 0.80
CA ARG A 154 -11.04 10.58 1.46
C ARG A 154 -10.51 11.62 0.48
N ARG A 155 -10.11 11.21 -0.71
CA ARG A 155 -9.62 12.13 -1.75
C ARG A 155 -10.73 12.97 -2.33
N ALA A 156 -11.89 12.37 -2.64
CA ALA A 156 -13.07 13.09 -3.12
C ALA A 156 -13.53 14.15 -2.10
N GLN A 157 -13.61 13.79 -0.83
CA GLN A 157 -13.97 14.72 0.26
C GLN A 157 -12.99 15.89 0.38
N ARG A 158 -11.68 15.63 0.36
CA ARG A 158 -10.66 16.68 0.43
C ARG A 158 -10.68 17.62 -0.78
N ALA A 159 -10.93 17.06 -1.95
CA ALA A 159 -11.06 17.83 -3.19
C ALA A 159 -12.42 18.53 -3.32
N LYS A 160 -13.32 18.34 -2.35
CA LYS A 160 -14.70 18.86 -2.36
C LYS A 160 -15.42 18.47 -3.65
N LEU A 161 -15.16 17.28 -4.16
CA LEU A 161 -15.89 16.75 -5.30
C LEU A 161 -17.34 16.51 -4.87
N ASP A 162 -18.27 16.86 -5.74
CA ASP A 162 -19.68 16.57 -5.58
C ASP A 162 -19.89 15.05 -5.83
N ALA A 163 -19.64 14.27 -4.78
CA ALA A 163 -19.83 12.83 -4.82
C ALA A 163 -21.29 12.52 -4.48
N PRO A 164 -21.90 11.53 -5.13
CA PRO A 164 -23.25 11.09 -4.77
C PRO A 164 -23.33 10.82 -3.27
N ALA A 165 -24.33 11.39 -2.61
CA ALA A 165 -24.55 11.14 -1.19
C ALA A 165 -24.82 9.64 -0.99
N MET A 166 -23.87 8.95 -0.36
CA MET A 166 -24.02 7.53 -0.01
C MET A 166 -24.48 7.44 1.43
N SER A 167 -25.82 7.43 1.59
CA SER A 167 -26.41 7.13 2.90
C SER A 167 -26.30 5.62 3.16
N LEU A 168 -25.72 5.25 4.30
CA LEU A 168 -25.63 3.85 4.72
C LEU A 168 -27.02 3.21 4.81
N ASP A 169 -28.00 3.94 5.37
CA ASP A 169 -29.38 3.45 5.50
C ASP A 169 -30.00 3.16 4.13
N THR A 170 -29.88 4.10 3.18
CA THR A 170 -30.41 3.90 1.81
C THR A 170 -29.73 2.73 1.10
N ALA A 171 -28.42 2.58 1.25
CA ALA A 171 -27.68 1.46 0.65
C ALA A 171 -28.08 0.12 1.28
N TRP A 172 -28.31 0.07 2.59
CA TRP A 172 -28.78 -1.09 3.30
C TRP A 172 -30.21 -1.50 2.84
N GLU A 173 -31.15 -0.55 2.80
CA GLU A 173 -32.53 -0.79 2.33
C GLU A 173 -32.55 -1.32 0.88
N SER A 174 -31.74 -0.71 0.01
CA SER A 174 -31.60 -1.16 -1.38
C SER A 174 -31.09 -2.59 -1.46
N PHE A 175 -30.06 -2.93 -0.67
CA PHE A 175 -29.52 -4.29 -0.64
C PHE A 175 -30.53 -5.30 -0.09
N VAL A 176 -31.20 -4.99 1.01
CA VAL A 176 -32.21 -5.90 1.59
C VAL A 176 -33.35 -6.17 0.61
N THR A 177 -33.75 -5.18 -0.17
CA THR A 177 -34.86 -5.28 -1.13
C THR A 177 -34.47 -6.03 -2.40
N SER A 178 -33.32 -5.70 -3.01
CA SER A 178 -32.97 -6.22 -4.34
C SER A 178 -32.08 -7.46 -4.29
N ARG A 179 -31.25 -7.60 -3.23
CA ARG A 179 -30.22 -8.64 -3.10
C ARG A 179 -29.30 -8.74 -4.33
N SER A 180 -29.13 -7.63 -5.05
CA SER A 180 -28.34 -7.58 -6.26
C SER A 180 -26.85 -7.33 -5.98
N HIS A 181 -26.02 -7.66 -6.97
CA HIS A 181 -24.57 -7.39 -6.93
C HIS A 181 -24.29 -5.90 -6.79
N GLU A 182 -25.02 -5.06 -7.53
CA GLU A 182 -24.87 -3.60 -7.51
C GLU A 182 -25.22 -3.01 -6.14
N ALA A 183 -26.31 -3.49 -5.54
CA ALA A 183 -26.74 -3.02 -4.22
C ALA A 183 -25.76 -3.45 -3.12
N LEU A 184 -25.16 -4.64 -3.22
CA LEU A 184 -24.10 -5.08 -2.32
C LEU A 184 -22.85 -4.19 -2.47
N GLY A 185 -22.45 -3.91 -3.71
CA GLY A 185 -21.32 -3.02 -3.99
C GLY A 185 -21.51 -1.61 -3.42
N ALA A 186 -22.73 -1.05 -3.60
CA ALA A 186 -23.10 0.26 -3.04
C ALA A 186 -23.07 0.26 -1.51
N LEU A 187 -23.55 -0.81 -0.87
CA LEU A 187 -23.51 -0.96 0.58
C LEU A 187 -22.07 -1.03 1.12
N LEU A 188 -21.20 -1.83 0.50
CA LEU A 188 -19.79 -1.94 0.89
C LEU A 188 -19.06 -0.60 0.74
N LEU A 189 -19.36 0.15 -0.32
CA LEU A 189 -18.79 1.47 -0.53
C LEU A 189 -19.30 2.48 0.52
N ALA A 190 -20.60 2.44 0.87
CA ALA A 190 -21.18 3.26 1.92
C ALA A 190 -20.57 2.94 3.30
N LEU A 191 -20.37 1.66 3.63
CA LEU A 191 -19.69 1.22 4.86
C LEU A 191 -18.24 1.73 4.90
N ALA A 192 -17.50 1.64 3.79
CA ALA A 192 -16.14 2.15 3.72
C ALA A 192 -16.08 3.69 3.89
N ALA A 193 -17.09 4.41 3.38
CA ALA A 193 -17.20 5.85 3.53
C ALA A 193 -17.52 6.24 4.99
N ASP A 194 -18.45 5.57 5.62
CA ASP A 194 -18.83 5.79 7.01
C ASP A 194 -17.68 5.48 7.97
N ALA A 195 -17.04 4.32 7.80
CA ALA A 195 -15.81 3.97 8.53
C ALA A 195 -14.72 5.05 8.38
N SER A 196 -14.56 5.61 7.17
CA SER A 196 -13.61 6.70 6.93
C SER A 196 -13.95 7.96 7.73
N ALA A 197 -15.23 8.31 7.84
CA ALA A 197 -15.70 9.46 8.63
C ALA A 197 -15.46 9.27 10.13
N LEU A 198 -15.55 8.03 10.60
CA LEU A 198 -15.27 7.63 11.98
C LEU A 198 -13.77 7.44 12.29
N GLY A 199 -12.90 7.58 11.29
CA GLY A 199 -11.46 7.33 11.46
C GLY A 199 -11.09 5.86 11.58
N VAL A 200 -12.01 4.93 11.25
CA VAL A 200 -11.81 3.49 11.29
C VAL A 200 -11.27 3.01 9.94
N ASP A 201 -10.28 2.10 9.96
CA ASP A 201 -9.83 1.40 8.76
C ASP A 201 -10.72 0.18 8.51
N ALA A 202 -11.51 0.24 7.44
CA ALA A 202 -12.49 -0.81 7.11
C ALA A 202 -11.84 -2.13 6.68
N GLU A 203 -10.69 -2.06 6.01
CA GLU A 203 -9.93 -3.24 5.60
C GLU A 203 -9.36 -3.98 6.82
N VAL A 204 -8.71 -3.23 7.73
CA VAL A 204 -8.18 -3.77 8.97
C VAL A 204 -9.30 -4.34 9.84
N ALA A 205 -10.40 -3.61 10.01
CA ALA A 205 -11.53 -4.08 10.80
C ALA A 205 -12.13 -5.39 10.28
N LEU A 206 -12.24 -5.55 8.96
CA LEU A 206 -12.74 -6.79 8.35
C LEU A 206 -11.74 -7.93 8.52
N ARG A 207 -10.44 -7.70 8.35
CA ARG A 207 -9.39 -8.71 8.58
C ARG A 207 -9.42 -9.22 10.02
N GLU A 208 -9.50 -8.33 11.00
CA GLU A 208 -9.57 -8.72 12.40
C GLU A 208 -10.86 -9.50 12.71
N ALA A 209 -12.00 -9.10 12.13
CA ALA A 209 -13.25 -9.85 12.29
C ALA A 209 -13.16 -11.25 11.67
N THR A 210 -12.51 -11.37 10.51
CA THR A 210 -12.29 -12.66 9.84
C THR A 210 -11.36 -13.56 10.65
N ALA A 211 -10.28 -13.01 11.22
CA ALA A 211 -9.38 -13.77 12.08
C ALA A 211 -10.09 -14.29 13.34
N ARG A 212 -10.91 -13.45 13.99
CA ARG A 212 -11.74 -13.91 15.14
C ARG A 212 -12.72 -15.01 14.75
N PHE A 213 -13.37 -14.90 13.61
CA PHE A 213 -14.28 -15.91 13.07
C PHE A 213 -13.55 -17.24 12.81
N GLU A 214 -12.36 -17.20 12.23
CA GLU A 214 -11.54 -18.39 12.00
C GLU A 214 -11.15 -19.09 13.30
N VAL A 215 -10.68 -18.35 14.32
CA VAL A 215 -10.33 -18.89 15.64
C VAL A 215 -11.55 -19.56 16.29
N GLU A 216 -12.73 -18.93 16.21
CA GLU A 216 -13.97 -19.51 16.76
C GLU A 216 -14.33 -20.84 16.08
N LEU A 217 -14.20 -20.92 14.75
CA LEU A 217 -14.48 -22.17 14.03
C LEU A 217 -13.49 -23.28 14.37
N ARG A 218 -12.18 -22.97 14.40
CA ARG A 218 -11.16 -23.96 14.78
C ARG A 218 -11.38 -24.50 16.20
N GLY A 219 -11.76 -23.65 17.15
CA GLY A 219 -12.07 -24.10 18.51
C GLY A 219 -13.31 -25.02 18.60
N ARG A 220 -14.25 -24.91 17.64
CA ARG A 220 -15.39 -25.85 17.55
C ARG A 220 -14.96 -27.19 16.95
N GLU A 221 -14.09 -27.21 15.92
CA GLU A 221 -13.54 -28.44 15.34
C GLU A 221 -12.74 -29.27 16.36
N GLU A 222 -11.99 -28.64 17.24
CA GLU A 222 -11.24 -29.33 18.31
C GLU A 222 -12.14 -29.89 19.42
N SER A 223 -13.39 -29.46 19.49
CA SER A 223 -14.35 -29.84 20.54
C SER A 223 -15.31 -30.97 20.12
N GLU A 224 -15.30 -31.37 18.84
CA GLU A 224 -16.00 -32.51 18.26
C GLU A 224 -15.10 -33.77 18.21
#